data_719d991d7f492a357e471760cc20ff32
#
_entry.id   719d991d7f492a357e471760cc20ff32
#
_cell.length_a   1.000
_cell.length_b   1.000
_cell.length_c   1.000
_cell.angle_alpha   90.00
_cell.angle_beta   90.00
_cell.angle_gamma   90.00
#
_symmetry.space_group_name_H-M   'P 1'
#
loop_
_entity.id
_entity.type
_entity.pdbx_description
1 polymer ?
#
loop_
_entity_poly.entity_id
_entity_poly.type
_entity_poly.pdbx_seq_one_letter_code
_entity_poly.pdbx_strand_id
1 'polypeptide(L)' 'MTYLIDAWLDRPQPYLRILNRNTGEVCALLKDDALDELRDQGDLDLHELNSSEPLVLKELVRNLFLYCYARALRP' A
#
# COMPACT_ATOMS: atom_id res chain seq x y z
N MET A 1 -13.24 -7.03 4.98
CA MET A 1 -12.52 -5.85 4.45
C MET A 1 -12.71 -5.77 2.96
N THR A 2 -12.98 -4.60 2.44
CA THR A 2 -13.31 -4.38 1.01
C THR A 2 -12.08 -4.38 0.11
N TYR A 3 -10.90 -4.22 0.67
CA TYR A 3 -9.65 -4.05 -0.08
C TYR A 3 -8.68 -5.19 0.14
N LEU A 4 -7.86 -5.46 -0.89
CA LEU A 4 -6.72 -6.37 -0.82
C LEU A 4 -5.44 -5.60 -1.07
N ILE A 5 -4.38 -6.00 -0.39
CA ILE A 5 -3.04 -5.47 -0.65
C ILE A 5 -2.28 -6.51 -1.47
N ASP A 6 -1.78 -6.09 -2.63
CA ASP A 6 -0.97 -6.93 -3.52
C ASP A 6 0.41 -6.31 -3.59
N ALA A 7 1.37 -6.90 -2.89
CA ALA A 7 2.72 -6.36 -2.78
C ALA A 7 3.74 -7.33 -3.35
N TRP A 8 4.55 -6.84 -4.28
CA TRP A 8 5.64 -7.59 -4.89
C TRP A 8 6.94 -6.81 -4.73
N LEU A 9 7.56 -6.97 -3.56
CA LEU A 9 8.72 -6.17 -3.17
C LEU A 9 10.06 -6.80 -3.52
N ASP A 10 10.07 -8.11 -3.83
CA ASP A 10 11.29 -8.86 -4.13
C ASP A 10 11.65 -8.88 -5.61
N ARG A 11 11.06 -8.01 -6.40
CA ARG A 11 11.28 -7.93 -7.84
C ARG A 11 12.22 -6.80 -8.21
N PRO A 12 12.85 -6.87 -9.40
CA PRO A 12 13.65 -5.73 -9.90
C PRO A 12 12.85 -4.44 -10.01
N GLN A 13 11.55 -4.54 -10.26
CA GLN A 13 10.63 -3.41 -10.26
C GLN A 13 9.55 -3.66 -9.23
N PRO A 14 9.83 -3.38 -7.94
CA PRO A 14 8.87 -3.64 -6.88
C PRO A 14 7.66 -2.71 -6.97
N TYR A 15 6.52 -3.21 -6.52
CA TYR A 15 5.30 -2.43 -6.46
C TYR A 15 4.41 -2.89 -5.33
N LEU A 16 3.49 -2.00 -4.92
CA LEU A 16 2.43 -2.29 -3.98
C LEU A 16 1.13 -1.73 -4.53
N ARG A 17 0.10 -2.55 -4.61
CA ARG A 17 -1.22 -2.15 -5.10
C ARG A 17 -2.28 -2.39 -4.04
N ILE A 18 -3.29 -1.52 -4.04
CA ILE A 18 -4.51 -1.76 -3.27
C ILE A 18 -5.62 -2.02 -4.26
N LEU A 19 -6.23 -3.19 -4.16
CA LEU A 19 -7.27 -3.64 -5.07
C LEU A 19 -8.62 -3.66 -4.36
N ASN A 20 -9.68 -3.37 -5.10
CA ASN A 20 -11.03 -3.62 -4.62
C ASN A 20 -11.27 -5.13 -4.64
N ARG A 21 -11.58 -5.72 -3.49
CA ARG A 21 -11.78 -7.16 -3.38
C ARG A 21 -12.92 -7.69 -4.23
N ASN A 22 -13.96 -6.89 -4.42
CA ASN A 22 -15.16 -7.31 -5.13
C ASN A 22 -15.02 -7.21 -6.66
N THR A 23 -14.26 -6.24 -7.14
CA THR A 23 -14.17 -5.95 -8.58
C THR A 23 -12.79 -6.26 -9.16
N GLY A 24 -11.77 -6.37 -8.34
CA GLY A 24 -10.38 -6.51 -8.80
C GLY A 24 -9.77 -5.21 -9.31
N GLU A 25 -10.49 -4.10 -9.22
CA GLU A 25 -10.00 -2.81 -9.68
C GLU A 25 -8.86 -2.30 -8.83
N VAL A 26 -7.82 -1.74 -9.47
CA VAL A 26 -6.70 -1.10 -8.76
C VAL A 26 -7.15 0.26 -8.26
N CYS A 27 -7.19 0.43 -6.94
CA CYS A 27 -7.58 1.67 -6.30
C CYS A 27 -6.38 2.57 -5.99
N ALA A 28 -5.21 1.98 -5.76
CA ALA A 28 -3.97 2.72 -5.52
C ALA A 28 -2.79 1.88 -5.99
N LEU A 29 -1.77 2.56 -6.52
CA LEU A 29 -0.53 1.92 -6.97
C LEU A 29 0.65 2.72 -6.46
N LEU A 30 1.55 2.04 -5.75
CA LEU A 30 2.79 2.61 -5.24
C LEU A 30 3.96 1.88 -5.90
N LYS A 31 4.80 2.62 -6.59
CA LYS A 31 6.01 2.08 -7.23
C LYS A 31 7.06 3.18 -7.31
N ASP A 32 8.28 2.82 -7.69
CA ASP A 32 9.38 3.76 -7.92
C ASP A 32 9.58 4.68 -6.70
N ASP A 33 9.58 5.98 -6.92
CA ASP A 33 9.85 6.98 -5.87
C ASP A 33 8.85 6.93 -4.73
N ALA A 34 7.58 6.67 -5.02
CA ALA A 34 6.55 6.60 -4.00
C ALA A 34 6.81 5.45 -3.02
N LEU A 35 7.20 4.30 -3.54
CA LEU A 35 7.50 3.14 -2.72
C LEU A 35 8.78 3.36 -1.90
N ASP A 36 9.81 3.94 -2.53
CA ASP A 36 11.07 4.25 -1.86
C ASP A 36 10.86 5.25 -0.73
N GLU A 37 10.08 6.29 -0.96
CA GLU A 37 9.76 7.29 0.06
C GLU A 37 9.03 6.65 1.25
N LEU A 38 8.06 5.79 0.98
CA LEU A 38 7.29 5.11 2.00
C LEU A 38 8.18 4.23 2.87
N ARG A 39 9.13 3.52 2.25
CA ARG A 39 10.11 2.70 2.97
C ARG A 39 11.06 3.53 3.81
N ASP A 40 11.55 4.65 3.25
CA ASP A 40 12.48 5.53 3.94
C ASP A 40 11.84 6.19 5.16
N GLN A 41 10.56 6.50 5.10
CA GLN A 41 9.81 7.05 6.22
C GLN A 41 9.50 6.02 7.31
N GLY A 42 9.70 4.74 7.02
CA GLY A 42 9.38 3.68 7.97
C GLY A 42 7.89 3.38 8.09
N ASP A 43 7.07 3.92 7.21
CA ASP A 43 5.61 3.71 7.25
C ASP A 43 5.20 2.37 6.67
N LEU A 44 6.11 1.67 5.99
CA LEU A 44 5.84 0.37 5.41
C LEU A 44 6.46 -0.72 6.29
N ASP A 45 5.62 -1.43 7.01
CA ASP A 45 6.03 -2.54 7.86
C ASP A 45 5.68 -3.86 7.16
N LEU A 46 6.71 -4.64 6.83
CA LEU A 46 6.53 -5.93 6.18
C LEU A 46 5.76 -6.92 7.04
N HIS A 47 5.86 -6.81 8.37
CA HIS A 47 5.05 -7.62 9.28
C HIS A 47 3.56 -7.32 9.13
N GLU A 48 3.21 -6.06 8.99
CA GLU A 48 1.81 -5.66 8.79
C GLU A 48 1.28 -6.17 7.45
N LEU A 49 2.11 -6.14 6.40
CA LEU A 49 1.72 -6.66 5.09
C LEU A 49 1.42 -8.16 5.13
N ASN A 50 2.14 -8.89 5.98
CA ASN A 50 1.99 -10.34 6.11
C ASN A 50 1.00 -10.72 7.20
N SER A 51 0.40 -9.75 7.89
CA SER A 51 -0.55 -10.03 8.96
C SER A 51 -1.86 -10.57 8.39
N SER A 52 -2.43 -11.53 9.10
CA SER A 52 -3.77 -12.05 8.79
C SER A 52 -4.85 -11.36 9.62
N GLU A 53 -4.49 -10.43 10.50
CA GLU A 53 -5.46 -9.74 11.35
C GLU A 53 -6.19 -8.65 10.58
N PRO A 54 -7.54 -8.70 10.51
CA PRO A 54 -8.30 -7.72 9.72
C PRO A 54 -8.12 -6.27 10.18
N LEU A 55 -7.96 -6.03 11.48
CA LEU A 55 -7.78 -4.68 12.00
C LEU A 55 -6.44 -4.08 11.57
N VAL A 56 -5.37 -4.88 11.59
CA VAL A 56 -4.04 -4.44 11.17
C VAL A 56 -4.06 -4.09 9.68
N LEU A 57 -4.64 -4.96 8.86
CA LEU A 57 -4.74 -4.73 7.42
C LEU A 57 -5.61 -3.51 7.10
N LYS A 58 -6.69 -3.32 7.83
CA LYS A 58 -7.57 -2.17 7.65
C LYS A 58 -6.84 -0.86 7.92
N GLU A 59 -6.09 -0.80 9.01
CA GLU A 59 -5.30 0.39 9.34
C GLU A 59 -4.19 0.65 8.33
N LEU A 60 -3.54 -0.41 7.87
CA LEU A 60 -2.50 -0.28 6.85
C LEU A 60 -3.07 0.27 5.54
N VAL A 61 -4.20 -0.25 5.09
CA VAL A 61 -4.89 0.25 3.89
C VAL A 61 -5.25 1.73 4.06
N ARG A 62 -5.80 2.09 5.21
CA ARG A 62 -6.14 3.49 5.50
C ARG A 62 -4.91 4.39 5.41
N ASN A 63 -3.81 3.99 6.04
CA ASN A 63 -2.58 4.77 6.03
C ASN A 63 -2.00 4.92 4.64
N LEU A 64 -2.07 3.87 3.83
CA LEU A 64 -1.61 3.90 2.44
C LEU A 64 -2.46 4.85 1.60
N PHE A 65 -3.77 4.86 1.77
CA PHE A 65 -4.64 5.80 1.07
C PHE A 65 -4.35 7.25 1.49
N LEU A 66 -4.15 7.49 2.78
CA LEU A 66 -3.79 8.83 3.27
C LEU A 66 -2.45 9.28 2.70
N TYR A 67 -1.49 8.39 2.61
CA TYR A 67 -0.21 8.68 2.00
C TYR A 67 -0.36 9.06 0.53
N CYS A 68 -1.13 8.29 -0.24
CA CYS A 68 -1.38 8.57 -1.65
C CYS A 68 -2.08 9.92 -1.84
N TYR A 69 -3.04 10.20 -0.98
CA TYR A 69 -3.77 11.47 -1.01
C TYR A 69 -2.85 12.66 -0.72
N ALA A 70 -2.06 12.56 0.34
CA ALA A 70 -1.11 13.62 0.70
C ALA A 70 -0.09 13.86 -0.41
N ARG A 71 0.38 12.78 -1.04
CA ARG A 71 1.34 12.87 -2.14
C ARG A 71 0.72 13.55 -3.37
N ALA A 72 -0.54 13.28 -3.65
CA ALA A 72 -1.26 13.90 -4.76
C ALA A 72 -1.47 15.41 -4.58
N LEU A 73 -1.46 15.88 -3.33
CA LEU A 73 -1.63 17.31 -3.02
C LEU A 73 -0.32 18.08 -3.02
N ARG A 74 0.81 17.43 -3.16
CA ARG A 74 2.11 18.11 -3.22
C ARG A 74 2.23 18.93 -4.49
N PRO A 75 2.77 20.15 -4.39
CA PRO A 75 3.03 20.98 -5.56
C PRO A 75 4.09 20.40 -6.47
#